data_73c1429b282eee6874feff5f8b7a320f
#
_entry.id   73c1429b282eee6874feff5f8b7a320f
#
_cell.length_a   1.000
_cell.length_b   1.000
_cell.length_c   1.000
_cell.angle_alpha   90.00
_cell.angle_beta   90.00
_cell.angle_gamma   90.00
#
_symmetry.space_group_name_H-M   'P 1'
#
loop_
_entity.id
_entity.type
_entity.pdbx_description
1 polymer ?
#
loop_
_entity_poly.entity_id
_entity_poly.type
_entity_poly.pdbx_seq_one_letter_code
_entity_poly.pdbx_strand_id
1 'polypeptide(L)'
;MSEEKRIWDAMLKFIGNPYGVAGLMGNLKAESRLEPCCLELKYRKKWGITSKEYAKEVDAGIREFCDSAGFGLAQWTYAEHKAGLLSYARYKGTSVADLTTQIEYLQADLNQFSSVLNVLRTAGSVREASDDVLLRYEKPANTGDKVKAAREKYGLEIFGRNADPKWVENNAKACAVISLARQRIGDPYVFGALGQDCTVANRQRYSDNDNCPRMSGKAKSCEGCKYKGGHIYDCRGFTYAMLKEAAGIVISTVGATTQWNTKADWLQRGETAAGMPDCVCCLFKKKDSKMSHTGLHIGGGQIIHCSGEVKTGVLEPSWTHWAVPVGLYSKEYLGTLRRIKAVATLKKGSTGAAVKQLQEDLKTLGYDPGTVDGVYGTATVKAVRQFQSDNGLTVDGIAGMATQAAVEVALEAKSKVKDDPADRIIAYAEAIIDIARGTRSRKGD
;
A
#
# COMPACT_ATOMS: atom_id res chain seq x y z
N MET A 1 6.24 -5.05 -28.16
CA MET A 1 6.38 -5.09 -26.67
C MET A 1 5.84 -6.43 -26.22
N SER A 2 6.58 -7.16 -25.38
CA SER A 2 6.14 -8.46 -24.83
C SER A 2 4.96 -8.29 -23.87
N GLU A 3 4.15 -9.36 -23.66
CA GLU A 3 3.06 -9.35 -22.67
C GLU A 3 3.60 -9.08 -21.26
N GLU A 4 4.72 -9.69 -20.88
CA GLU A 4 5.41 -9.42 -19.60
C GLU A 4 5.69 -7.92 -19.42
N LYS A 5 6.22 -7.24 -20.45
CA LYS A 5 6.52 -5.81 -20.36
C LYS A 5 5.25 -4.95 -20.27
N ARG A 6 4.19 -5.32 -20.99
CA ARG A 6 2.88 -4.63 -20.91
C ARG A 6 2.28 -4.73 -19.51
N ILE A 7 2.31 -5.93 -18.90
CA ILE A 7 1.83 -6.16 -17.54
C ILE A 7 2.69 -5.34 -16.56
N TRP A 8 4.03 -5.41 -16.69
CA TRP A 8 4.95 -4.68 -15.84
C TRP A 8 4.66 -3.17 -15.85
N ASP A 9 4.59 -2.55 -17.01
CA ASP A 9 4.43 -1.10 -17.12
C ASP A 9 3.07 -0.63 -16.58
N ALA A 10 2.00 -1.37 -16.86
CA ALA A 10 0.67 -1.07 -16.35
C ALA A 10 0.59 -1.22 -14.83
N MET A 11 1.17 -2.30 -14.28
CA MET A 11 1.18 -2.52 -12.85
C MET A 11 2.15 -1.59 -12.12
N LEU A 12 3.26 -1.19 -12.74
CA LEU A 12 4.17 -0.19 -12.17
C LEU A 12 3.49 1.18 -12.05
N LYS A 13 2.75 1.58 -13.06
CA LYS A 13 1.94 2.81 -12.99
C LYS A 13 0.89 2.77 -11.88
N PHE A 14 0.30 1.60 -11.61
CA PHE A 14 -0.74 1.42 -10.60
C PHE A 14 -0.19 1.26 -9.16
N ILE A 15 0.85 0.44 -9.00
CA ILE A 15 1.44 0.12 -7.68
C ILE A 15 2.50 1.16 -7.28
N GLY A 16 3.34 1.61 -8.23
CA GLY A 16 4.41 2.58 -8.00
C GLY A 16 5.70 1.99 -7.39
N ASN A 17 5.72 0.71 -7.02
CA ASN A 17 6.86 0.04 -6.40
C ASN A 17 7.30 -1.18 -7.23
N PRO A 18 8.49 -1.17 -7.85
CA PRO A 18 8.99 -2.28 -8.66
C PRO A 18 9.09 -3.63 -7.92
N TYR A 19 9.40 -3.64 -6.61
CA TYR A 19 9.37 -4.88 -5.83
C TYR A 19 7.96 -5.44 -5.67
N GLY A 20 6.98 -4.55 -5.44
CA GLY A 20 5.57 -4.94 -5.40
C GLY A 20 5.09 -5.54 -6.70
N VAL A 21 5.42 -4.88 -7.82
CA VAL A 21 5.08 -5.38 -9.16
C VAL A 21 5.74 -6.74 -9.43
N ALA A 22 7.03 -6.88 -9.12
CA ALA A 22 7.76 -8.12 -9.29
C ALA A 22 7.17 -9.27 -8.47
N GLY A 23 6.83 -9.02 -7.21
CA GLY A 23 6.20 -10.01 -6.32
C GLY A 23 4.84 -10.46 -6.82
N LEU A 24 3.99 -9.53 -7.27
CA LEU A 24 2.71 -9.84 -7.90
C LEU A 24 2.92 -10.67 -9.19
N MET A 25 3.76 -10.19 -10.10
CA MET A 25 3.99 -10.88 -11.37
C MET A 25 4.68 -12.24 -11.21
N GLY A 26 5.46 -12.44 -10.16
CA GLY A 26 6.02 -13.75 -9.80
C GLY A 26 4.93 -14.78 -9.48
N ASN A 27 3.88 -14.36 -8.79
CA ASN A 27 2.69 -15.15 -8.54
C ASN A 27 1.91 -15.41 -9.83
N LEU A 28 1.57 -14.37 -10.60
CA LEU A 28 0.87 -14.52 -11.88
C LEU A 28 1.62 -15.46 -12.84
N LYS A 29 2.97 -15.40 -12.86
CA LYS A 29 3.80 -16.33 -13.67
C LYS A 29 3.68 -17.77 -13.22
N ALA A 30 3.60 -18.01 -11.93
CA ALA A 30 3.38 -19.35 -11.38
C ALA A 30 1.98 -19.89 -11.73
N GLU A 31 0.95 -19.04 -11.75
CA GLU A 31 -0.43 -19.42 -12.01
C GLU A 31 -0.71 -19.63 -13.50
N SER A 32 -0.37 -18.66 -14.35
CA SER A 32 -0.77 -18.62 -15.75
C SER A 32 0.39 -18.53 -16.74
N ARG A 33 1.65 -18.41 -16.28
CA ARG A 33 2.83 -18.06 -17.09
C ARG A 33 2.72 -16.67 -17.72
N LEU A 34 1.89 -15.81 -17.15
CA LEU A 34 1.50 -14.48 -17.66
C LEU A 34 0.64 -14.55 -18.95
N GLU A 35 0.02 -15.68 -19.23
CA GLU A 35 -0.85 -15.87 -20.39
C GLU A 35 -2.30 -15.50 -20.04
N PRO A 36 -2.91 -14.50 -20.69
CA PRO A 36 -4.28 -14.09 -20.38
C PRO A 36 -5.32 -15.12 -20.85
N CYS A 37 -5.02 -15.87 -21.92
CA CYS A 37 -5.85 -16.96 -22.40
C CYS A 37 -5.37 -18.30 -21.83
N CYS A 38 -5.40 -18.43 -20.50
CA CYS A 38 -4.93 -19.62 -19.80
C CYS A 38 -6.06 -20.27 -19.00
N LEU A 39 -6.59 -21.40 -19.50
CA LEU A 39 -7.49 -22.28 -18.77
C LEU A 39 -6.66 -23.34 -18.01
N GLU A 40 -6.99 -23.59 -16.75
CA GLU A 40 -6.34 -24.60 -15.92
C GLU A 40 -6.22 -25.97 -16.63
N LEU A 41 -5.02 -26.54 -16.64
CA LEU A 41 -4.72 -27.76 -17.41
C LEU A 41 -5.63 -28.95 -17.06
N LYS A 42 -6.00 -29.09 -15.79
CA LYS A 42 -6.91 -30.12 -15.30
C LYS A 42 -8.25 -30.07 -16.03
N TYR A 43 -8.81 -28.89 -16.22
CA TYR A 43 -10.11 -28.70 -16.88
C TYR A 43 -10.00 -28.76 -18.40
N ARG A 44 -8.88 -28.30 -18.99
CA ARG A 44 -8.62 -28.51 -20.43
C ARG A 44 -8.67 -30.00 -20.78
N LYS A 45 -8.02 -30.84 -19.96
CA LYS A 45 -8.08 -32.31 -20.14
C LYS A 45 -9.45 -32.90 -19.87
N LYS A 46 -10.14 -32.43 -18.79
CA LYS A 46 -11.45 -32.94 -18.40
C LYS A 46 -12.53 -32.64 -19.46
N TRP A 47 -12.47 -31.46 -20.07
CA TRP A 47 -13.50 -31.03 -21.02
C TRP A 47 -13.11 -31.25 -22.48
N GLY A 48 -11.86 -31.60 -22.77
CA GLY A 48 -11.35 -31.82 -24.12
C GLY A 48 -11.32 -30.55 -24.98
N ILE A 49 -11.19 -29.38 -24.36
CA ILE A 49 -11.21 -28.06 -25.03
C ILE A 49 -9.90 -27.29 -24.81
N THR A 50 -9.57 -26.42 -25.73
CA THR A 50 -8.46 -25.47 -25.59
C THR A 50 -8.87 -24.24 -24.77
N SER A 51 -7.87 -23.50 -24.25
CA SER A 51 -8.14 -22.23 -23.58
C SER A 51 -8.86 -21.21 -24.50
N LYS A 52 -8.53 -21.23 -25.80
CA LYS A 52 -9.15 -20.34 -26.80
C LYS A 52 -10.61 -20.69 -27.05
N GLU A 53 -10.94 -21.98 -27.16
CA GLU A 53 -12.32 -22.44 -27.31
C GLU A 53 -13.14 -22.08 -26.08
N TYR A 54 -12.59 -22.33 -24.88
CA TYR A 54 -13.24 -21.92 -23.62
C TYR A 54 -13.58 -20.42 -23.60
N ALA A 55 -12.59 -19.55 -23.89
CA ALA A 55 -12.81 -18.11 -23.92
C ALA A 55 -13.89 -17.71 -24.94
N LYS A 56 -13.87 -18.28 -26.16
CA LYS A 56 -14.89 -18.02 -27.18
C LYS A 56 -16.29 -18.44 -26.75
N GLU A 57 -16.45 -19.58 -26.10
CA GLU A 57 -17.74 -20.06 -25.59
C GLU A 57 -18.27 -19.13 -24.49
N VAL A 58 -17.38 -18.62 -23.61
CA VAL A 58 -17.73 -17.66 -22.55
C VAL A 58 -18.16 -16.32 -23.15
N ASP A 59 -17.37 -15.77 -24.08
CA ASP A 59 -17.66 -14.49 -24.73
C ASP A 59 -18.98 -14.52 -25.51
N ALA A 60 -19.26 -15.66 -26.15
CA ALA A 60 -20.50 -15.87 -26.89
C ALA A 60 -21.73 -16.18 -25.99
N GLY A 61 -21.53 -16.33 -24.67
CA GLY A 61 -22.59 -16.70 -23.73
C GLY A 61 -23.06 -18.17 -23.86
N ILE A 62 -22.29 -19.01 -24.57
CA ILE A 62 -22.57 -20.46 -24.73
C ILE A 62 -22.19 -21.20 -23.45
N ARG A 63 -21.15 -20.74 -22.75
CA ARG A 63 -20.68 -21.28 -21.50
C ARG A 63 -20.87 -20.28 -20.37
N GLU A 64 -21.41 -20.73 -19.27
CA GLU A 64 -21.44 -19.94 -18.03
C GLU A 64 -20.01 -19.80 -17.45
N PHE A 65 -19.65 -18.57 -17.07
CA PHE A 65 -18.34 -18.25 -16.51
C PHE A 65 -18.39 -18.24 -14.97
N CYS A 66 -18.93 -19.33 -14.39
CA CYS A 66 -19.09 -19.49 -12.95
C CYS A 66 -18.58 -20.86 -12.45
N ASP A 67 -17.95 -21.66 -13.33
CA ASP A 67 -17.33 -22.94 -12.97
C ASP A 67 -16.09 -22.73 -12.08
N SER A 68 -15.58 -23.83 -11.49
CA SER A 68 -14.41 -23.82 -10.60
C SER A 68 -13.07 -23.94 -11.31
N ALA A 69 -13.02 -23.80 -12.65
CA ALA A 69 -11.76 -23.84 -13.40
C ALA A 69 -11.03 -22.50 -13.30
N GLY A 70 -9.73 -22.52 -13.00
CA GLY A 70 -8.88 -21.35 -13.04
C GLY A 70 -8.77 -20.81 -14.47
N PHE A 71 -8.96 -19.49 -14.68
CA PHE A 71 -8.82 -18.84 -15.96
C PHE A 71 -8.11 -17.49 -15.87
N GLY A 72 -7.32 -17.17 -16.89
CA GLY A 72 -6.67 -15.87 -17.07
C GLY A 72 -5.39 -15.68 -16.26
N LEU A 73 -4.92 -14.44 -16.19
CA LEU A 73 -3.64 -14.07 -15.56
C LEU A 73 -3.52 -14.54 -14.11
N ALA A 74 -4.55 -14.30 -13.30
CA ALA A 74 -4.55 -14.65 -11.87
C ALA A 74 -5.24 -15.99 -11.60
N GLN A 75 -5.56 -16.78 -12.63
CA GLN A 75 -6.26 -18.06 -12.50
C GLN A 75 -7.51 -17.95 -11.61
N TRP A 76 -8.35 -16.93 -11.88
CA TRP A 76 -9.59 -16.71 -11.15
C TRP A 76 -10.48 -17.95 -11.16
N THR A 77 -10.77 -18.51 -9.99
CA THR A 77 -11.58 -19.72 -9.81
C THR A 77 -12.96 -19.45 -9.22
N TYR A 78 -13.08 -18.39 -8.41
CA TYR A 78 -14.34 -18.05 -7.76
C TYR A 78 -15.31 -17.40 -8.72
N ALA A 79 -16.59 -17.80 -8.65
CA ALA A 79 -17.64 -17.31 -9.52
C ALA A 79 -17.75 -15.77 -9.55
N GLU A 80 -17.55 -15.12 -8.39
CA GLU A 80 -17.63 -13.67 -8.23
C GLU A 80 -16.54 -12.95 -9.05
N HIS A 81 -15.28 -13.41 -8.97
CA HIS A 81 -14.19 -12.84 -9.76
C HIS A 81 -14.40 -13.06 -11.27
N LYS A 82 -14.87 -14.24 -11.66
CA LYS A 82 -15.19 -14.54 -13.07
C LYS A 82 -16.33 -13.69 -13.59
N ALA A 83 -17.41 -13.56 -12.82
CA ALA A 83 -18.54 -12.70 -13.16
C ALA A 83 -18.09 -11.23 -13.32
N GLY A 84 -17.21 -10.77 -12.43
CA GLY A 84 -16.59 -9.45 -12.51
C GLY A 84 -15.78 -9.26 -13.79
N LEU A 85 -14.90 -10.21 -14.13
CA LEU A 85 -14.10 -10.17 -15.36
C LEU A 85 -15.00 -10.18 -16.61
N LEU A 86 -16.03 -11.03 -16.66
CA LEU A 86 -16.96 -11.09 -17.76
C LEU A 86 -17.74 -9.79 -17.94
N SER A 87 -18.24 -9.22 -16.83
CA SER A 87 -18.95 -7.95 -16.84
C SER A 87 -18.06 -6.82 -17.34
N TYR A 88 -16.79 -6.80 -16.89
CA TYR A 88 -15.81 -5.82 -17.33
C TYR A 88 -15.46 -5.96 -18.81
N ALA A 89 -15.24 -7.19 -19.30
CA ALA A 89 -14.98 -7.47 -20.73
C ALA A 89 -16.16 -7.04 -21.61
N ARG A 90 -17.38 -7.33 -21.20
CA ARG A 90 -18.61 -6.89 -21.90
C ARG A 90 -18.75 -5.37 -21.95
N TYR A 91 -18.48 -4.70 -20.83
CA TYR A 91 -18.47 -3.23 -20.75
C TYR A 91 -17.46 -2.62 -21.74
N LYS A 92 -16.27 -3.23 -21.87
CA LYS A 92 -15.20 -2.80 -22.78
C LYS A 92 -15.44 -3.23 -24.24
N GLY A 93 -16.39 -4.11 -24.50
CA GLY A 93 -16.58 -4.72 -25.84
C GLY A 93 -15.42 -5.62 -26.27
N THR A 94 -14.77 -6.30 -25.31
CA THR A 94 -13.58 -7.14 -25.52
C THR A 94 -13.82 -8.57 -25.06
N SER A 95 -12.84 -9.46 -25.28
CA SER A 95 -12.86 -10.84 -24.80
C SER A 95 -12.42 -10.91 -23.34
N VAL A 96 -12.92 -11.91 -22.59
CA VAL A 96 -12.39 -12.28 -21.27
C VAL A 96 -10.90 -12.71 -21.32
N ALA A 97 -10.40 -13.07 -22.50
CA ALA A 97 -9.00 -13.43 -22.76
C ALA A 97 -8.12 -12.25 -23.21
N ASP A 98 -8.68 -11.02 -23.32
CA ASP A 98 -7.90 -9.85 -23.73
C ASP A 98 -6.96 -9.42 -22.59
N LEU A 99 -5.67 -9.24 -22.93
CA LEU A 99 -4.64 -8.89 -21.95
C LEU A 99 -4.91 -7.55 -21.27
N THR A 100 -5.29 -6.52 -22.02
CA THR A 100 -5.53 -5.18 -21.47
C THR A 100 -6.71 -5.20 -20.50
N THR A 101 -7.79 -5.87 -20.91
CA THR A 101 -8.98 -6.07 -20.07
C THR A 101 -8.66 -6.78 -18.77
N GLN A 102 -7.85 -7.84 -18.83
CA GLN A 102 -7.47 -8.55 -17.61
C GLN A 102 -6.52 -7.75 -16.71
N ILE A 103 -5.61 -6.95 -17.28
CA ILE A 103 -4.76 -6.06 -16.48
C ILE A 103 -5.62 -5.02 -15.73
N GLU A 104 -6.53 -4.36 -16.43
CA GLU A 104 -7.42 -3.35 -15.83
C GLU A 104 -8.37 -3.98 -14.80
N TYR A 105 -8.90 -5.16 -15.09
CA TYR A 105 -9.70 -5.90 -14.12
C TYR A 105 -8.88 -6.32 -12.89
N LEU A 106 -7.64 -6.79 -13.07
CA LEU A 106 -6.74 -7.13 -11.95
C LEU A 106 -6.47 -5.91 -11.05
N GLN A 107 -6.32 -4.72 -11.64
CA GLN A 107 -6.18 -3.48 -10.86
C GLN A 107 -7.44 -3.19 -10.05
N ALA A 108 -8.62 -3.31 -10.67
CA ALA A 108 -9.90 -3.13 -9.99
C ALA A 108 -10.12 -4.17 -8.88
N ASP A 109 -9.75 -5.42 -9.13
CA ASP A 109 -9.86 -6.52 -8.18
C ASP A 109 -8.90 -6.33 -6.98
N LEU A 110 -7.61 -6.00 -7.23
CA LEU A 110 -6.63 -5.69 -6.18
C LEU A 110 -7.04 -4.51 -5.30
N ASN A 111 -7.80 -3.57 -5.83
CA ASN A 111 -8.33 -2.46 -5.06
C ASN A 111 -9.25 -2.92 -3.91
N GLN A 112 -9.94 -4.05 -4.07
CA GLN A 112 -10.74 -4.63 -3.00
C GLN A 112 -9.87 -5.29 -1.90
N PHE A 113 -8.60 -5.58 -2.20
CA PHE A 113 -7.60 -6.13 -1.28
C PHE A 113 -6.62 -5.05 -0.80
N SER A 114 -7.13 -3.98 -0.22
CA SER A 114 -6.35 -2.80 0.17
C SER A 114 -5.13 -3.11 1.04
N SER A 115 -5.22 -4.11 1.93
CA SER A 115 -4.09 -4.53 2.77
C SER A 115 -2.97 -5.17 1.93
N VAL A 116 -3.30 -5.94 0.90
CA VAL A 116 -2.32 -6.51 -0.05
C VAL A 116 -1.72 -5.39 -0.90
N LEU A 117 -2.57 -4.51 -1.44
CA LEU A 117 -2.12 -3.38 -2.25
C LEU A 117 -1.18 -2.45 -1.47
N ASN A 118 -1.43 -2.22 -0.18
CA ASN A 118 -0.53 -1.44 0.66
C ASN A 118 0.85 -2.13 0.81
N VAL A 119 0.90 -3.46 0.97
CA VAL A 119 2.18 -4.17 0.98
C VAL A 119 2.87 -4.07 -0.37
N LEU A 120 2.16 -4.26 -1.48
CA LEU A 120 2.73 -4.11 -2.82
C LEU A 120 3.33 -2.71 -3.02
N ARG A 121 2.66 -1.66 -2.58
CA ARG A 121 3.13 -0.26 -2.69
C ARG A 121 4.35 0.06 -1.83
N THR A 122 4.54 -0.66 -0.73
CA THR A 122 5.58 -0.37 0.27
C THR A 122 6.55 -1.53 0.51
N ALA A 123 6.50 -2.60 -0.28
CA ALA A 123 7.38 -3.75 -0.12
C ALA A 123 8.86 -3.36 -0.19
N GLY A 124 9.64 -3.86 0.75
CA GLY A 124 11.09 -3.70 0.78
C GLY A 124 11.84 -4.78 0.00
N SER A 125 11.14 -5.81 -0.49
CA SER A 125 11.70 -6.88 -1.29
C SER A 125 10.65 -7.58 -2.15
N VAL A 126 11.11 -8.27 -3.20
CA VAL A 126 10.27 -9.14 -4.03
C VAL A 126 9.63 -10.25 -3.20
N ARG A 127 10.40 -10.83 -2.25
CA ARG A 127 9.92 -11.89 -1.35
C ARG A 127 8.73 -11.44 -0.54
N GLU A 128 8.83 -10.31 0.11
CA GLU A 128 7.77 -9.75 0.94
C GLU A 128 6.48 -9.55 0.13
N ALA A 129 6.58 -8.92 -1.02
CA ALA A 129 5.44 -8.69 -1.91
C ALA A 129 4.83 -10.01 -2.40
N SER A 130 5.67 -10.95 -2.80
CA SER A 130 5.25 -12.26 -3.32
C SER A 130 4.54 -13.10 -2.26
N ASP A 131 5.09 -13.17 -1.04
CA ASP A 131 4.50 -13.92 0.07
C ASP A 131 3.14 -13.34 0.46
N ASP A 132 3.00 -12.02 0.43
CA ASP A 132 1.74 -11.35 0.75
C ASP A 132 0.64 -11.63 -0.27
N VAL A 133 0.96 -11.57 -1.57
CA VAL A 133 0.04 -11.95 -2.66
C VAL A 133 -0.39 -13.41 -2.51
N LEU A 134 0.57 -14.32 -2.31
CA LEU A 134 0.29 -15.75 -2.14
C LEU A 134 -0.67 -16.01 -0.97
N LEU A 135 -0.41 -15.42 0.18
CA LEU A 135 -1.13 -15.74 1.43
C LEU A 135 -2.47 -15.03 1.56
N ARG A 136 -2.64 -13.84 1.00
CA ARG A 136 -3.80 -12.99 1.25
C ARG A 136 -4.66 -12.72 0.02
N TYR A 137 -4.08 -12.80 -1.18
CA TYR A 137 -4.81 -12.63 -2.43
C TYR A 137 -5.15 -13.98 -3.08
N GLU A 138 -4.15 -14.78 -3.45
CA GLU A 138 -4.36 -16.06 -4.16
C GLU A 138 -4.88 -17.18 -3.25
N LYS A 139 -4.35 -17.29 -2.02
CA LYS A 139 -4.74 -18.26 -0.99
C LYS A 139 -4.79 -19.73 -1.49
N PRO A 140 -3.76 -20.24 -2.18
CA PRO A 140 -3.75 -21.62 -2.63
C PRO A 140 -3.65 -22.59 -1.43
N ALA A 141 -4.03 -23.85 -1.64
CA ALA A 141 -3.96 -24.89 -0.60
C ALA A 141 -2.52 -25.15 -0.11
N ASN A 142 -1.51 -24.93 -0.95
CA ASN A 142 -0.10 -25.10 -0.58
C ASN A 142 0.62 -23.74 -0.54
N THR A 143 1.05 -23.33 0.65
CA THR A 143 1.79 -22.10 0.92
C THR A 143 3.17 -22.34 1.54
N GLY A 144 3.71 -23.57 1.41
CA GLY A 144 5.00 -23.95 1.99
C GLY A 144 6.20 -23.24 1.34
N ASP A 145 7.36 -23.30 2.00
CA ASP A 145 8.55 -22.54 1.62
C ASP A 145 9.03 -22.78 0.17
N LYS A 146 8.86 -23.99 -0.35
CA LYS A 146 9.19 -24.29 -1.76
C LYS A 146 8.32 -23.52 -2.74
N VAL A 147 7.03 -23.35 -2.42
CA VAL A 147 6.08 -22.59 -3.25
C VAL A 147 6.42 -21.11 -3.21
N LYS A 148 6.67 -20.58 -2.02
CA LYS A 148 7.11 -19.19 -1.81
C LYS A 148 8.41 -18.90 -2.56
N ALA A 149 9.43 -19.77 -2.42
CA ALA A 149 10.72 -19.59 -3.09
C ALA A 149 10.61 -19.64 -4.62
N ALA A 150 9.73 -20.46 -5.17
CA ALA A 150 9.51 -20.52 -6.61
C ALA A 150 8.88 -19.24 -7.16
N ARG A 151 7.88 -18.67 -6.46
CA ARG A 151 7.23 -17.41 -6.84
C ARG A 151 8.18 -16.21 -6.70
N GLU A 152 8.92 -16.16 -5.61
CA GLU A 152 9.99 -15.17 -5.42
C GLU A 152 11.01 -15.21 -6.56
N LYS A 153 11.49 -16.40 -6.93
CA LYS A 153 12.44 -16.58 -8.04
C LYS A 153 11.90 -16.01 -9.35
N TYR A 154 10.64 -16.32 -9.70
CA TYR A 154 10.01 -15.73 -10.89
C TYR A 154 9.93 -14.20 -10.80
N GLY A 155 9.57 -13.68 -9.64
CA GLY A 155 9.53 -12.24 -9.40
C GLY A 155 10.91 -11.59 -9.55
N LEU A 156 11.96 -12.18 -9.00
CA LEU A 156 13.34 -11.68 -9.14
C LEU A 156 13.82 -11.68 -10.59
N GLU A 157 13.51 -12.72 -11.38
CA GLU A 157 13.81 -12.77 -12.80
C GLU A 157 13.11 -11.65 -13.58
N ILE A 158 11.82 -11.40 -13.29
CA ILE A 158 11.04 -10.33 -13.91
C ILE A 158 11.60 -8.95 -13.50
N PHE A 159 11.91 -8.77 -12.21
CA PHE A 159 12.54 -7.57 -11.67
C PHE A 159 13.85 -7.25 -12.40
N GLY A 160 14.75 -8.22 -12.52
CA GLY A 160 16.05 -8.04 -13.18
C GLY A 160 15.94 -7.61 -14.66
N ARG A 161 14.86 -8.00 -15.35
CA ARG A 161 14.63 -7.62 -16.75
C ARG A 161 13.96 -6.26 -16.93
N ASN A 162 13.14 -5.83 -15.96
CA ASN A 162 12.20 -4.72 -16.16
C ASN A 162 12.44 -3.52 -15.24
N ALA A 163 13.07 -3.69 -14.07
CA ALA A 163 13.28 -2.59 -13.13
C ALA A 163 14.30 -1.58 -13.65
N ASP A 164 14.02 -0.30 -13.43
CA ASP A 164 14.97 0.78 -13.75
C ASP A 164 16.20 0.68 -12.82
N PRO A 165 17.41 0.53 -13.36
CA PRO A 165 18.64 0.47 -12.57
C PRO A 165 18.82 1.68 -11.64
N LYS A 166 18.44 2.89 -12.08
CA LYS A 166 18.53 4.10 -11.26
C LYS A 166 17.56 4.04 -10.07
N TRP A 167 16.36 3.48 -10.27
CA TRP A 167 15.43 3.27 -9.16
C TRP A 167 16.03 2.30 -8.14
N VAL A 168 16.62 1.21 -8.60
CA VAL A 168 17.27 0.21 -7.73
C VAL A 168 18.41 0.85 -6.93
N GLU A 169 19.31 1.58 -7.59
CA GLU A 169 20.42 2.28 -6.94
C GLU A 169 19.94 3.24 -5.84
N ASN A 170 18.91 4.04 -6.12
CA ASN A 170 18.40 5.03 -5.18
C ASN A 170 17.60 4.43 -4.01
N ASN A 171 17.00 3.26 -4.16
CA ASN A 171 16.07 2.73 -3.15
C ASN A 171 16.56 1.47 -2.42
N ALA A 172 17.65 0.83 -2.84
CA ALA A 172 18.13 -0.43 -2.27
C ALA A 172 18.29 -0.38 -0.73
N LYS A 173 18.94 0.64 -0.22
CA LYS A 173 19.13 0.83 1.23
C LYS A 173 17.82 1.06 1.97
N ALA A 174 16.96 1.91 1.43
CA ALA A 174 15.65 2.22 2.01
C ALA A 174 14.77 0.96 2.09
N CYS A 175 14.75 0.17 1.01
CA CYS A 175 14.02 -1.09 0.96
C CYS A 175 14.56 -2.12 1.95
N ALA A 176 15.87 -2.20 2.13
CA ALA A 176 16.48 -3.04 3.16
C ALA A 176 16.06 -2.61 4.58
N VAL A 177 15.99 -1.29 4.84
CA VAL A 177 15.49 -0.74 6.13
C VAL A 177 14.03 -1.12 6.36
N ILE A 178 13.16 -0.99 5.35
CA ILE A 178 11.74 -1.40 5.45
C ILE A 178 11.64 -2.90 5.77
N SER A 179 12.35 -3.73 5.01
CA SER A 179 12.30 -5.18 5.16
C SER A 179 12.74 -5.62 6.57
N LEU A 180 13.84 -5.06 7.08
CA LEU A 180 14.31 -5.35 8.43
C LEU A 180 13.32 -4.83 9.50
N ALA A 181 12.82 -3.61 9.37
CA ALA A 181 11.87 -3.03 10.31
C ALA A 181 10.60 -3.86 10.46
N ARG A 182 10.09 -4.42 9.37
CA ARG A 182 8.92 -5.31 9.38
C ARG A 182 9.19 -6.65 10.06
N GLN A 183 10.39 -7.21 9.91
CA GLN A 183 10.79 -8.44 10.61
C GLN A 183 10.87 -8.26 12.13
N ARG A 184 11.01 -7.01 12.60
CA ARG A 184 11.09 -6.67 14.02
C ARG A 184 9.75 -6.33 14.67
N ILE A 185 8.65 -6.35 13.90
CA ILE A 185 7.30 -6.12 14.46
C ILE A 185 7.01 -7.16 15.53
N GLY A 186 6.58 -6.69 16.70
CA GLY A 186 6.36 -7.51 17.88
C GLY A 186 7.55 -7.60 18.85
N ASP A 187 8.74 -7.14 18.46
CA ASP A 187 9.88 -7.05 19.37
C ASP A 187 9.61 -6.03 20.52
N PRO A 188 10.01 -6.34 21.76
CA PRO A 188 9.59 -5.56 22.92
C PRO A 188 10.35 -4.24 23.10
N TYR A 189 9.65 -3.26 23.67
CA TYR A 189 10.25 -2.01 24.12
C TYR A 189 11.04 -2.23 25.42
N VAL A 190 12.30 -1.80 25.42
CA VAL A 190 13.15 -1.72 26.61
C VAL A 190 13.90 -0.38 26.58
N PHE A 191 13.70 0.48 27.58
CA PHE A 191 14.30 1.81 27.61
C PHE A 191 15.83 1.74 27.59
N GLY A 192 16.45 2.49 26.68
CA GLY A 192 17.91 2.53 26.51
C GLY A 192 18.48 1.46 25.57
N ALA A 193 17.71 0.44 25.19
CA ALA A 193 18.18 -0.63 24.32
C ALA A 193 18.28 -0.20 22.85
N LEU A 194 19.28 -0.78 22.14
CA LEU A 194 19.69 -0.40 20.80
C LEU A 194 19.69 -1.59 19.80
N GLY A 195 18.89 -2.63 20.04
CA GLY A 195 18.81 -3.80 19.17
C GLY A 195 19.51 -5.06 19.69
N GLN A 196 19.87 -5.09 20.97
CA GLN A 196 20.47 -6.30 21.56
C GLN A 196 19.47 -7.46 21.60
N ASP A 197 19.97 -8.68 21.60
CA ASP A 197 19.14 -9.88 21.75
C ASP A 197 18.31 -9.83 23.03
N CYS A 198 17.07 -10.30 22.95
CA CYS A 198 16.16 -10.41 24.09
C CYS A 198 16.61 -11.58 25.01
N THR A 199 17.61 -11.34 25.84
CA THR A 199 18.14 -12.26 26.87
C THR A 199 17.88 -11.75 28.26
N VAL A 200 17.95 -12.62 29.26
CA VAL A 200 17.85 -12.22 30.69
C VAL A 200 18.93 -11.17 31.05
N ALA A 201 20.17 -11.39 30.61
CA ALA A 201 21.30 -10.48 30.91
C ALA A 201 21.07 -9.09 30.28
N ASN A 202 20.68 -9.03 29.01
CA ASN A 202 20.41 -7.75 28.34
C ASN A 202 19.20 -7.03 28.96
N ARG A 203 18.18 -7.77 29.36
CA ARG A 203 17.02 -7.21 30.08
C ARG A 203 17.40 -6.63 31.42
N GLN A 204 18.24 -7.33 32.22
CA GLN A 204 18.73 -6.86 33.51
C GLN A 204 19.56 -5.58 33.38
N ARG A 205 20.37 -5.46 32.33
CA ARG A 205 21.17 -4.25 32.03
C ARG A 205 20.34 -2.98 31.89
N TYR A 206 19.09 -3.10 31.42
CA TYR A 206 18.20 -1.98 31.14
C TYR A 206 16.95 -1.97 32.03
N SER A 207 16.99 -2.62 33.21
CA SER A 207 15.83 -3.04 33.99
C SER A 207 14.99 -1.92 34.61
N ASP A 208 15.53 -0.72 34.78
CA ASP A 208 14.84 0.35 35.54
C ASP A 208 13.56 0.88 34.84
N ASN A 209 13.39 0.61 33.56
CA ASN A 209 12.25 1.05 32.78
C ASN A 209 11.71 -0.07 31.84
N ASP A 210 11.93 -1.32 32.16
CA ASP A 210 11.52 -2.45 31.34
C ASP A 210 10.03 -2.75 31.48
N ASN A 211 9.31 -2.69 30.39
CA ASN A 211 7.91 -3.11 30.29
C ASN A 211 7.74 -4.64 30.22
N CYS A 212 8.81 -5.42 30.37
CA CYS A 212 8.73 -6.87 30.35
C CYS A 212 8.15 -7.41 31.66
N PRO A 213 6.94 -8.01 31.65
CA PRO A 213 6.31 -8.53 32.85
C PRO A 213 7.15 -9.58 33.60
N ARG A 214 8.11 -10.22 32.91
CA ARG A 214 8.96 -11.28 33.41
C ARG A 214 10.16 -10.74 34.22
N MET A 215 10.48 -9.47 34.07
CA MET A 215 11.59 -8.84 34.81
C MET A 215 11.14 -8.19 36.13
N SER A 216 9.86 -7.89 36.28
CA SER A 216 9.27 -7.30 37.49
C SER A 216 8.99 -8.32 38.61
N GLY A 217 9.20 -9.63 38.38
CA GLY A 217 8.91 -10.70 39.33
C GLY A 217 10.15 -11.45 39.84
N LYS A 218 9.94 -12.32 40.84
CA LYS A 218 11.01 -13.15 41.44
C LYS A 218 11.64 -14.17 40.48
N ALA A 219 10.95 -14.51 39.36
CA ALA A 219 11.34 -15.61 38.46
C ALA A 219 12.33 -15.23 37.36
N LYS A 220 12.69 -13.98 37.16
CA LYS A 220 13.66 -13.42 36.18
C LYS A 220 14.11 -14.39 35.05
N SER A 221 13.14 -15.06 34.42
CA SER A 221 13.37 -16.10 33.42
C SER A 221 12.67 -15.74 32.10
N CYS A 222 13.33 -16.01 30.96
CA CYS A 222 12.73 -15.91 29.65
C CYS A 222 11.98 -17.19 29.20
N GLU A 223 11.84 -18.18 30.08
CA GLU A 223 11.10 -19.42 29.75
C GLU A 223 9.63 -19.11 29.54
N GLY A 224 9.08 -19.57 28.39
CA GLY A 224 7.71 -19.27 27.96
C GLY A 224 7.44 -17.79 27.65
N CYS A 225 8.47 -16.94 27.52
CA CYS A 225 8.31 -15.56 27.13
C CYS A 225 8.10 -15.46 25.60
N LYS A 226 7.05 -14.77 25.18
CA LYS A 226 6.73 -14.56 23.74
C LYS A 226 7.84 -13.80 22.98
N TYR A 227 8.70 -13.07 23.69
CA TYR A 227 9.76 -12.26 23.08
C TYR A 227 11.13 -12.95 23.06
N LYS A 228 11.23 -14.19 23.56
CA LYS A 228 12.49 -14.94 23.55
C LYS A 228 12.99 -15.14 22.12
N GLY A 229 14.25 -14.79 21.87
CA GLY A 229 14.88 -14.90 20.54
C GLY A 229 14.67 -13.69 19.62
N GLY A 230 13.85 -12.69 20.04
CA GLY A 230 13.75 -11.39 19.38
C GLY A 230 14.82 -10.41 19.87
N HIS A 231 14.63 -9.13 19.58
CA HIS A 231 15.53 -8.04 19.94
C HIS A 231 14.81 -7.05 20.86
N ILE A 232 15.58 -6.22 21.55
CA ILE A 232 15.07 -5.18 22.44
C ILE A 232 15.45 -3.79 21.93
N TYR A 233 14.48 -2.87 21.96
CA TYR A 233 14.66 -1.50 21.49
C TYR A 233 13.94 -0.51 22.39
N ASP A 234 14.48 0.70 22.56
CA ASP A 234 13.63 1.87 22.77
C ASP A 234 13.28 2.54 21.43
N CYS A 235 12.54 3.64 21.43
CA CYS A 235 12.11 4.28 20.18
C CYS A 235 13.29 4.74 19.30
N ARG A 236 14.35 5.32 19.92
CA ARG A 236 15.55 5.78 19.19
C ARG A 236 16.47 4.62 18.81
N GLY A 237 16.56 3.61 19.67
CA GLY A 237 17.33 2.40 19.44
C GLY A 237 16.79 1.62 18.25
N PHE A 238 15.47 1.59 18.08
CA PHE A 238 14.83 1.01 16.91
C PHE A 238 15.25 1.73 15.62
N THR A 239 15.08 3.05 15.53
CA THR A 239 15.47 3.80 14.33
C THR A 239 16.96 3.67 14.02
N TYR A 240 17.81 3.73 15.04
CA TYR A 240 19.25 3.53 14.92
C TYR A 240 19.60 2.14 14.39
N ALA A 241 19.07 1.09 15.00
CA ALA A 241 19.39 -0.28 14.66
C ALA A 241 18.96 -0.60 13.20
N MET A 242 17.76 -0.21 12.80
CA MET A 242 17.27 -0.45 11.44
C MET A 242 18.18 0.21 10.39
N LEU A 243 18.57 1.46 10.60
CA LEU A 243 19.45 2.20 9.69
C LEU A 243 20.87 1.62 9.66
N LYS A 244 21.42 1.26 10.82
CA LYS A 244 22.77 0.70 10.92
C LYS A 244 22.87 -0.68 10.32
N GLU A 245 21.97 -1.60 10.70
CA GLU A 245 22.03 -3.00 10.28
C GLU A 245 21.69 -3.17 8.80
N ALA A 246 20.64 -2.50 8.33
CA ALA A 246 20.18 -2.67 6.94
C ALA A 246 20.91 -1.80 5.92
N ALA A 247 21.41 -0.61 6.32
CA ALA A 247 21.94 0.37 5.37
C ALA A 247 23.38 0.83 5.70
N GLY A 248 23.96 0.40 6.82
CA GLY A 248 25.27 0.87 7.29
C GLY A 248 25.28 2.34 7.75
N ILE A 249 24.11 2.92 8.02
CA ILE A 249 23.96 4.34 8.37
C ILE A 249 23.90 4.48 9.89
N VAL A 250 24.82 5.27 10.43
CA VAL A 250 24.93 5.55 11.87
C VAL A 250 24.36 6.93 12.16
N ILE A 251 23.40 7.00 13.07
CA ILE A 251 22.83 8.24 13.61
C ILE A 251 23.03 8.30 15.12
N SER A 252 22.83 9.45 15.74
CA SER A 252 23.00 9.62 17.20
C SER A 252 22.14 8.64 18.01
N THR A 253 22.70 8.09 19.10
CA THR A 253 22.04 7.15 20.02
C THR A 253 21.69 7.75 21.38
N VAL A 254 21.87 9.06 21.60
CA VAL A 254 21.78 9.68 22.94
C VAL A 254 20.33 10.02 23.35
N GLY A 255 19.36 9.97 22.47
CA GLY A 255 17.95 10.30 22.74
C GLY A 255 17.29 10.95 21.51
N ALA A 256 15.97 10.91 21.42
CA ALA A 256 15.23 11.46 20.28
C ALA A 256 15.54 12.95 20.04
N THR A 257 15.69 13.75 21.11
CA THR A 257 16.08 15.17 20.99
C THR A 257 17.49 15.32 20.42
N THR A 258 18.45 14.54 20.88
CA THR A 258 19.83 14.58 20.37
C THR A 258 19.90 14.05 18.95
N GLN A 259 19.19 12.97 18.64
CA GLN A 259 19.05 12.50 17.24
C GLN A 259 18.59 13.66 16.33
N TRP A 260 17.49 14.31 16.66
CA TRP A 260 16.99 15.44 15.90
C TRP A 260 18.01 16.58 15.77
N ASN A 261 18.70 16.92 16.86
CA ASN A 261 19.62 18.06 16.92
C ASN A 261 20.97 17.81 16.23
N THR A 262 21.36 16.56 16.00
CA THR A 262 22.61 16.20 15.31
C THR A 262 22.44 16.43 13.79
N LYS A 263 22.57 17.70 13.37
CA LYS A 263 22.30 18.14 11.99
C LYS A 263 23.11 17.37 10.94
N ALA A 264 24.32 16.95 11.29
CA ALA A 264 25.20 16.21 10.38
C ALA A 264 24.66 14.84 9.97
N ASP A 265 23.75 14.25 10.76
CA ASP A 265 23.13 12.96 10.46
C ASP A 265 22.06 13.05 9.35
N TRP A 266 21.61 14.27 8.99
CA TRP A 266 20.44 14.48 8.16
C TRP A 266 20.77 15.15 6.82
N LEU A 267 20.41 14.48 5.73
CA LEU A 267 20.47 15.02 4.37
C LEU A 267 19.44 16.13 4.18
N GLN A 268 18.24 15.93 4.70
CA GLN A 268 17.12 16.88 4.69
C GLN A 268 16.22 16.64 5.91
N ARG A 269 15.63 17.69 6.43
CA ARG A 269 14.69 17.60 7.54
C ARG A 269 13.72 18.78 7.58
N GLY A 270 12.59 18.63 8.27
CA GLY A 270 11.57 19.67 8.36
C GLY A 270 10.40 19.31 9.25
N GLU A 271 9.35 20.10 9.20
CA GLU A 271 8.07 19.83 9.86
C GLU A 271 7.13 19.08 8.93
N THR A 272 6.38 18.11 9.47
CA THR A 272 5.45 17.30 8.68
C THR A 272 4.28 18.12 8.15
N ALA A 273 3.87 19.16 8.87
CA ALA A 273 2.81 20.07 8.45
C ALA A 273 3.19 20.87 7.19
N ALA A 274 4.48 21.18 7.00
CA ALA A 274 4.99 21.85 5.79
C ALA A 274 5.17 20.89 4.59
N GLY A 275 4.97 19.60 4.82
CA GLY A 275 5.16 18.55 3.83
C GLY A 275 6.54 17.90 3.91
N MET A 276 6.56 16.59 3.67
CA MET A 276 7.76 15.74 3.68
C MET A 276 7.82 14.90 2.41
N PRO A 277 9.00 14.44 1.97
CA PRO A 277 9.09 13.50 0.86
C PRO A 277 8.43 12.16 1.25
N ASP A 278 7.72 11.54 0.32
CA ASP A 278 7.11 10.21 0.54
C ASP A 278 8.18 9.12 0.37
N CYS A 279 9.04 8.97 1.37
CA CYS A 279 10.16 8.05 1.38
C CYS A 279 10.44 7.53 2.80
N VAL A 280 11.38 6.59 2.91
CA VAL A 280 11.88 6.17 4.23
C VAL A 280 12.62 7.32 4.90
N CYS A 281 12.19 7.69 6.09
CA CYS A 281 12.84 8.70 6.90
C CYS A 281 12.51 8.52 8.40
N CYS A 282 13.30 9.15 9.26
CA CYS A 282 12.97 9.21 10.68
C CYS A 282 11.87 10.23 10.93
N LEU A 283 10.91 9.87 11.77
CA LEU A 283 9.84 10.74 12.27
C LEU A 283 10.05 11.05 13.73
N PHE A 284 9.62 12.23 14.16
CA PHE A 284 9.73 12.68 15.54
C PHE A 284 8.42 13.28 16.03
N LYS A 285 8.08 12.98 17.30
CA LYS A 285 7.02 13.67 18.05
C LYS A 285 7.65 14.70 18.97
N LYS A 286 7.27 15.97 18.79
CA LYS A 286 7.69 17.06 19.69
C LYS A 286 6.65 17.21 20.81
N LYS A 287 7.13 17.26 22.03
CA LYS A 287 6.34 17.63 23.20
C LYS A 287 7.09 18.76 23.90
N ASP A 288 6.44 19.88 24.06
CA ASP A 288 7.07 21.11 24.57
C ASP A 288 8.30 21.49 23.69
N SER A 289 9.48 21.62 24.29
CA SER A 289 10.72 21.96 23.59
C SER A 289 11.56 20.73 23.17
N LYS A 290 11.13 19.49 23.46
CA LYS A 290 11.92 18.26 23.28
C LYS A 290 11.25 17.31 22.30
N MET A 291 12.06 16.51 21.59
CA MET A 291 11.55 15.35 20.87
C MET A 291 11.34 14.20 21.85
N SER A 292 10.09 13.80 22.03
CA SER A 292 9.67 12.80 23.02
C SER A 292 9.67 11.38 22.48
N HIS A 293 9.60 11.23 21.15
CA HIS A 293 9.51 9.92 20.48
C HIS A 293 10.04 9.99 19.06
N THR A 294 10.48 8.84 18.51
CA THR A 294 10.91 8.68 17.12
C THR A 294 10.44 7.36 16.55
N GLY A 295 10.35 7.27 15.22
CA GLY A 295 9.97 6.10 14.44
C GLY A 295 10.42 6.24 13.00
N LEU A 296 10.11 5.27 12.16
CA LEU A 296 10.41 5.26 10.74
C LEU A 296 9.12 5.44 9.93
N HIS A 297 9.09 6.42 9.03
CA HIS A 297 8.17 6.42 7.89
C HIS A 297 8.69 5.44 6.84
N ILE A 298 7.81 4.64 6.27
CA ILE A 298 8.15 3.58 5.30
C ILE A 298 7.49 3.76 3.94
N GLY A 299 6.98 4.97 3.66
CA GLY A 299 6.24 5.30 2.46
C GLY A 299 4.72 5.21 2.64
N GLY A 300 3.98 5.91 1.77
CA GLY A 300 2.51 5.90 1.76
C GLY A 300 1.84 6.28 3.08
N GLY A 301 2.53 7.04 3.94
CA GLY A 301 2.07 7.41 5.27
C GLY A 301 2.07 6.29 6.30
N GLN A 302 2.65 5.18 5.98
CA GLN A 302 2.83 4.08 6.92
C GLN A 302 4.07 4.33 7.77
N ILE A 303 4.00 3.96 9.04
CA ILE A 303 5.13 4.07 9.97
C ILE A 303 5.37 2.77 10.73
N ILE A 304 6.60 2.56 11.17
CA ILE A 304 6.96 1.54 12.15
C ILE A 304 7.72 2.23 13.28
N HIS A 305 7.33 1.98 14.52
CA HIS A 305 7.98 2.57 15.69
C HIS A 305 7.93 1.61 16.89
N CYS A 306 8.82 1.81 17.86
CA CYS A 306 8.84 1.03 19.09
C CYS A 306 8.19 1.83 20.24
N SER A 307 7.02 1.36 20.70
CA SER A 307 6.28 1.95 21.83
C SER A 307 5.47 0.85 22.53
N GLY A 308 5.99 0.34 23.64
CA GLY A 308 5.58 -0.91 24.26
C GLY A 308 6.16 -2.13 23.54
N GLU A 309 5.98 -2.19 22.24
CA GLU A 309 6.64 -3.10 21.30
C GLU A 309 6.84 -2.42 19.94
N VAL A 310 7.60 -3.03 19.05
CA VAL A 310 7.70 -2.58 17.64
C VAL A 310 6.38 -2.85 16.95
N LYS A 311 5.78 -1.82 16.40
CA LYS A 311 4.45 -1.89 15.78
C LYS A 311 4.29 -0.93 14.59
N THR A 312 3.32 -1.22 13.78
CA THR A 312 2.89 -0.33 12.69
C THR A 312 2.03 0.81 13.22
N GLY A 313 1.98 1.89 12.46
CA GLY A 313 1.12 3.05 12.68
C GLY A 313 0.95 3.84 11.40
N VAL A 314 0.28 4.97 11.50
CA VAL A 314 0.06 5.89 10.38
C VAL A 314 0.59 7.28 10.71
N LEU A 315 0.93 8.03 9.67
CA LEU A 315 1.38 9.42 9.80
C LEU A 315 0.21 10.30 10.23
N GLU A 316 0.24 10.75 11.46
CA GLU A 316 -0.74 11.65 12.10
C GLU A 316 -0.08 12.98 12.47
N PRO A 317 -0.84 14.05 12.75
CA PRO A 317 -0.31 15.35 13.18
C PRO A 317 0.57 15.31 14.44
N SER A 318 0.41 14.26 15.26
CA SER A 318 1.30 14.04 16.41
C SER A 318 2.76 13.74 16.02
N TRP A 319 3.02 13.28 14.79
CA TRP A 319 4.34 13.20 14.19
C TRP A 319 4.68 14.55 13.57
N THR A 320 5.36 15.38 14.30
CA THR A 320 5.52 16.82 14.00
C THR A 320 6.71 17.13 13.09
N HIS A 321 7.74 16.28 13.08
CA HIS A 321 8.98 16.50 12.36
C HIS A 321 9.45 15.23 11.65
N TRP A 322 10.22 15.42 10.60
CA TRP A 322 10.84 14.35 9.81
C TRP A 322 12.27 14.67 9.46
N ALA A 323 13.09 13.65 9.25
CA ALA A 323 14.48 13.77 8.82
C ALA A 323 14.93 12.57 7.99
N VAL A 324 15.50 12.84 6.82
CA VAL A 324 16.10 11.83 5.94
C VAL A 324 17.56 11.66 6.30
N PRO A 325 18.03 10.45 6.66
CA PRO A 325 19.43 10.21 6.99
C PRO A 325 20.38 10.45 5.80
N VAL A 326 21.57 10.97 6.08
CA VAL A 326 22.66 11.04 5.09
C VAL A 326 23.02 9.62 4.65
N GLY A 327 23.19 9.45 3.33
CA GLY A 327 23.58 8.17 2.73
C GLY A 327 22.43 7.20 2.47
N LEU A 328 21.19 7.57 2.81
CA LEU A 328 19.99 6.76 2.47
C LEU A 328 19.53 7.03 1.03
N TYR A 329 19.57 8.28 0.59
CA TYR A 329 19.20 8.73 -0.76
C TYR A 329 20.18 9.77 -1.28
N SER A 330 20.17 10.03 -2.60
CA SER A 330 20.79 11.24 -3.15
C SER A 330 19.86 12.45 -2.99
N LYS A 331 20.43 13.66 -2.96
CA LYS A 331 19.67 14.91 -2.82
C LYS A 331 18.78 15.15 -4.05
N GLU A 332 19.31 14.82 -5.23
CA GLU A 332 18.61 14.90 -6.52
C GLU A 332 17.37 14.00 -6.53
N TYR A 333 17.53 12.75 -6.11
CA TYR A 333 16.40 11.81 -6.04
C TYR A 333 15.31 12.28 -5.08
N LEU A 334 15.67 12.79 -3.90
CA LEU A 334 14.68 13.34 -2.96
C LEU A 334 13.87 14.49 -3.57
N GLY A 335 14.47 15.28 -4.45
CA GLY A 335 13.80 16.37 -5.16
C GLY A 335 12.73 15.91 -6.14
N THR A 336 12.77 14.66 -6.60
CA THR A 336 11.79 14.07 -7.53
C THR A 336 10.60 13.44 -6.82
N LEU A 337 10.69 13.21 -5.51
CA LEU A 337 9.66 12.50 -4.77
C LEU A 337 8.44 13.36 -4.48
N ARG A 338 7.25 12.74 -4.55
CA ARG A 338 6.01 13.35 -4.10
C ARG A 338 6.13 13.80 -2.65
N ARG A 339 5.55 14.94 -2.34
CA ARG A 339 5.45 15.41 -0.96
C ARG A 339 4.10 15.06 -0.36
N ILE A 340 4.12 14.62 0.88
CA ILE A 340 2.94 14.30 1.69
C ILE A 340 2.94 15.13 2.96
N LYS A 341 1.76 15.33 3.55
CA LYS A 341 1.59 16.03 4.82
C LYS A 341 0.96 15.12 5.85
N ALA A 342 1.27 15.31 7.11
CA ALA A 342 0.52 14.71 8.19
C ALA A 342 -0.88 15.32 8.23
N VAL A 343 -1.92 14.50 8.12
CA VAL A 343 -3.32 14.93 8.16
C VAL A 343 -4.05 14.23 9.31
N ALA A 344 -5.01 14.93 9.89
CA ALA A 344 -5.86 14.34 10.90
C ALA A 344 -6.73 13.24 10.28
N THR A 345 -6.83 12.10 10.95
CA THR A 345 -7.79 11.07 10.57
C THR A 345 -9.20 11.54 10.88
N LEU A 346 -10.04 11.68 9.86
CA LEU A 346 -11.45 12.07 9.99
C LEU A 346 -12.32 10.81 9.94
N LYS A 347 -13.21 10.69 10.92
CA LYS A 347 -14.11 9.54 11.09
C LYS A 347 -15.44 9.99 11.66
N LYS A 348 -16.43 9.08 11.71
CA LYS A 348 -17.74 9.38 12.32
C LYS A 348 -17.57 10.02 13.70
N GLY A 349 -18.21 11.19 13.87
CA GLY A 349 -18.11 12.02 15.06
C GLY A 349 -17.02 13.11 15.00
N SER A 350 -16.12 13.12 14.01
CA SER A 350 -15.20 14.25 13.78
C SER A 350 -15.97 15.49 13.38
N THR A 351 -15.49 16.68 13.79
CA THR A 351 -16.11 17.98 13.46
C THR A 351 -15.07 19.02 13.08
N GLY A 352 -15.51 20.08 12.40
CA GLY A 352 -14.71 21.28 12.10
C GLY A 352 -14.33 21.44 10.63
N ALA A 353 -13.43 22.39 10.36
CA ALA A 353 -13.09 22.84 9.00
C ALA A 353 -12.53 21.73 8.11
N ALA A 354 -11.73 20.81 8.65
CA ALA A 354 -11.19 19.68 7.89
C ALA A 354 -12.29 18.71 7.42
N VAL A 355 -13.33 18.49 8.22
CA VAL A 355 -14.50 17.68 7.82
C VAL A 355 -15.28 18.41 6.74
N LYS A 356 -15.50 19.70 6.89
CA LYS A 356 -16.21 20.52 5.90
C LYS A 356 -15.50 20.50 4.55
N GLN A 357 -14.17 20.66 4.54
CA GLN A 357 -13.37 20.58 3.31
C GLN A 357 -13.50 19.19 2.65
N LEU A 358 -13.39 18.10 3.42
CA LEU A 358 -13.58 16.74 2.88
C LEU A 358 -14.97 16.55 2.26
N GLN A 359 -16.03 17.10 2.89
CA GLN A 359 -17.39 17.06 2.35
C GLN A 359 -17.49 17.83 1.04
N GLU A 360 -16.90 19.02 0.94
CA GLU A 360 -16.83 19.83 -0.30
C GLU A 360 -16.08 19.08 -1.40
N ASP A 361 -14.96 18.47 -1.08
CA ASP A 361 -14.12 17.70 -2.00
C ASP A 361 -14.86 16.46 -2.55
N LEU A 362 -15.48 15.67 -1.67
CA LEU A 362 -16.30 14.53 -2.06
C LEU A 362 -17.45 14.93 -2.98
N LYS A 363 -18.16 16.02 -2.63
CA LYS A 363 -19.24 16.55 -3.47
C LYS A 363 -18.73 17.00 -4.84
N THR A 364 -17.57 17.65 -4.89
CA THR A 364 -16.90 18.04 -6.13
C THR A 364 -16.57 16.84 -7.00
N LEU A 365 -16.20 15.71 -6.38
CA LEU A 365 -15.88 14.44 -7.07
C LEU A 365 -17.14 13.64 -7.47
N GLY A 366 -18.35 14.07 -7.06
CA GLY A 366 -19.61 13.42 -7.41
C GLY A 366 -20.13 12.45 -6.34
N TYR A 367 -19.53 12.40 -5.17
CA TYR A 367 -20.02 11.64 -4.02
C TYR A 367 -20.90 12.51 -3.12
N ASP A 368 -22.01 11.97 -2.64
CA ASP A 368 -22.94 12.72 -1.79
C ASP A 368 -22.62 12.56 -0.29
N PRO A 369 -21.93 13.53 0.35
CA PRO A 369 -21.63 13.51 1.78
C PRO A 369 -22.81 13.96 2.66
N GLY A 370 -23.96 14.29 2.08
CA GLY A 370 -25.06 14.98 2.71
C GLY A 370 -24.80 16.51 2.81
N THR A 371 -25.29 17.11 3.88
CA THR A 371 -25.04 18.53 4.15
C THR A 371 -23.57 18.80 4.41
N VAL A 372 -23.02 19.85 3.80
CA VAL A 372 -21.64 20.31 4.03
C VAL A 372 -21.61 21.19 5.27
N ASP A 373 -21.68 20.58 6.43
CA ASP A 373 -21.85 21.21 7.73
C ASP A 373 -20.60 21.13 8.64
N GLY A 374 -19.58 20.38 8.19
CA GLY A 374 -18.39 20.13 8.99
C GLY A 374 -18.61 19.09 10.09
N VAL A 375 -19.67 18.27 10.01
CA VAL A 375 -19.93 17.16 10.92
C VAL A 375 -19.80 15.84 10.15
N TYR A 376 -18.89 14.98 10.56
CA TYR A 376 -18.69 13.65 9.93
C TYR A 376 -19.83 12.71 10.36
N GLY A 377 -20.97 12.87 9.72
CA GLY A 377 -22.19 12.08 9.96
C GLY A 377 -22.25 10.80 9.16
N THR A 378 -23.40 10.12 9.21
CA THR A 378 -23.61 8.84 8.51
C THR A 378 -23.57 8.99 6.98
N ALA A 379 -24.05 10.11 6.42
CA ALA A 379 -23.98 10.40 4.99
C ALA A 379 -22.51 10.56 4.54
N THR A 380 -21.69 11.30 5.32
CA THR A 380 -20.25 11.44 5.05
C THR A 380 -19.53 10.09 5.11
N VAL A 381 -19.86 9.22 6.08
CA VAL A 381 -19.33 7.83 6.13
C VAL A 381 -19.66 7.07 4.84
N LYS A 382 -20.90 7.16 4.37
CA LYS A 382 -21.34 6.48 3.14
C LYS A 382 -20.60 7.00 1.91
N ALA A 383 -20.46 8.31 1.76
CA ALA A 383 -19.73 8.95 0.68
C ALA A 383 -18.25 8.54 0.68
N VAL A 384 -17.59 8.53 1.85
CA VAL A 384 -16.20 8.10 1.99
C VAL A 384 -16.05 6.62 1.64
N ARG A 385 -16.95 5.75 2.07
CA ARG A 385 -16.92 4.33 1.70
C ARG A 385 -17.09 4.13 0.20
N GLN A 386 -17.99 4.86 -0.44
CA GLN A 386 -18.16 4.80 -1.88
C GLN A 386 -16.90 5.28 -2.60
N PHE A 387 -16.35 6.43 -2.21
CA PHE A 387 -15.09 6.93 -2.73
C PHE A 387 -13.95 5.92 -2.55
N GLN A 388 -13.83 5.33 -1.35
CA GLN A 388 -12.83 4.31 -1.05
C GLN A 388 -12.98 3.09 -1.97
N SER A 389 -14.19 2.60 -2.17
CA SER A 389 -14.50 1.49 -3.07
C SER A 389 -14.07 1.78 -4.50
N ASP A 390 -14.50 2.94 -5.03
CA ASP A 390 -14.26 3.33 -6.42
C ASP A 390 -12.77 3.62 -6.70
N ASN A 391 -12.02 4.00 -5.65
CA ASN A 391 -10.58 4.30 -5.75
C ASN A 391 -9.68 3.22 -5.14
N GLY A 392 -10.24 2.06 -4.82
CA GLY A 392 -9.49 0.90 -4.34
C GLY A 392 -8.76 1.08 -3.03
N LEU A 393 -9.40 1.77 -2.11
CA LEU A 393 -8.92 1.97 -0.76
C LEU A 393 -9.61 1.00 0.20
N THR A 394 -9.09 0.88 1.44
CA THR A 394 -9.80 0.17 2.51
C THR A 394 -11.16 0.81 2.72
N VAL A 395 -12.25 0.05 2.54
CA VAL A 395 -13.64 0.53 2.65
C VAL A 395 -14.09 0.49 4.11
N ASP A 396 -13.45 1.32 4.94
CA ASP A 396 -13.72 1.43 6.38
C ASP A 396 -14.59 2.65 6.74
N GLY A 397 -14.77 3.58 5.80
CA GLY A 397 -15.49 4.84 6.01
C GLY A 397 -14.71 5.82 6.89
N ILE A 398 -13.39 5.68 6.97
CA ILE A 398 -12.48 6.55 7.71
C ILE A 398 -11.60 7.29 6.71
N ALA A 399 -11.67 8.61 6.67
CA ALA A 399 -10.80 9.42 5.85
C ALA A 399 -9.45 9.64 6.54
N GLY A 400 -8.63 8.59 6.53
CA GLY A 400 -7.21 8.64 6.91
C GLY A 400 -6.36 9.24 5.79
N MET A 401 -5.03 9.25 5.97
CA MET A 401 -4.12 9.88 5.02
C MET A 401 -4.23 9.29 3.61
N ALA A 402 -4.36 7.97 3.48
CA ALA A 402 -4.50 7.33 2.17
C ALA A 402 -5.77 7.82 1.44
N THR A 403 -6.89 7.91 2.14
CA THR A 403 -8.15 8.40 1.59
C THR A 403 -8.06 9.88 1.20
N GLN A 404 -7.52 10.74 2.08
CA GLN A 404 -7.39 12.17 1.81
C GLN A 404 -6.40 12.45 0.66
N ALA A 405 -5.28 11.71 0.59
CA ALA A 405 -4.35 11.81 -0.54
C ALA A 405 -4.98 11.36 -1.87
N ALA A 406 -5.82 10.33 -1.85
CA ALA A 406 -6.55 9.90 -3.05
C ALA A 406 -7.59 10.95 -3.49
N VAL A 407 -8.26 11.61 -2.54
CA VAL A 407 -9.16 12.73 -2.82
C VAL A 407 -8.41 13.88 -3.51
N GLU A 408 -7.23 14.27 -3.00
CA GLU A 408 -6.38 15.29 -3.63
C GLU A 408 -6.03 14.91 -5.08
N VAL A 409 -5.55 13.68 -5.31
CA VAL A 409 -5.19 13.19 -6.65
C VAL A 409 -6.39 13.19 -7.59
N ALA A 410 -7.57 12.77 -7.12
CA ALA A 410 -8.80 12.78 -7.93
C ALA A 410 -9.24 14.20 -8.31
N LEU A 411 -9.12 15.15 -7.39
CA LEU A 411 -9.40 16.57 -7.65
C LEU A 411 -8.42 17.16 -8.67
N GLU A 412 -7.13 16.88 -8.55
CA GLU A 412 -6.11 17.30 -9.52
C GLU A 412 -6.38 16.72 -10.92
N ALA A 413 -6.74 15.44 -10.99
CA ALA A 413 -7.11 14.81 -12.26
C ALA A 413 -8.34 15.50 -12.87
N LYS A 414 -9.37 15.76 -12.06
CA LYS A 414 -10.59 16.44 -12.53
C LYS A 414 -10.33 17.90 -12.97
N SER A 415 -9.38 18.59 -12.34
CA SER A 415 -9.01 19.93 -12.75
C SER A 415 -8.27 19.97 -14.09
N LYS A 416 -7.39 18.98 -14.34
CA LYS A 416 -6.65 18.85 -15.62
C LYS A 416 -7.57 18.50 -16.78
N VAL A 417 -8.60 17.67 -16.54
CA VAL A 417 -9.62 17.30 -17.53
C VAL A 417 -10.43 18.56 -17.98
N LYS A 418 -10.68 19.52 -17.11
CA LYS A 418 -11.39 20.75 -17.48
C LYS A 418 -10.65 21.64 -18.49
N ASP A 419 -9.35 21.46 -18.65
CA ASP A 419 -8.50 22.28 -19.54
C ASP A 419 -8.24 21.61 -20.90
N ASP A 420 -8.66 20.36 -21.12
CA ASP A 420 -8.54 19.69 -22.41
C ASP A 420 -9.71 20.12 -23.34
N PRO A 421 -9.43 20.63 -24.56
CA PRO A 421 -10.44 20.99 -25.53
C PRO A 421 -11.39 19.82 -25.91
N ALA A 422 -10.90 18.56 -25.93
CA ALA A 422 -11.71 17.38 -26.22
C ALA A 422 -12.75 17.11 -25.12
N ASP A 423 -12.38 17.29 -23.86
CA ASP A 423 -13.28 17.09 -22.71
C ASP A 423 -14.32 18.20 -22.60
N ARG A 424 -13.99 19.42 -23.05
CA ARG A 424 -14.98 20.51 -23.19
C ARG A 424 -16.04 20.18 -24.23
N ILE A 425 -15.67 19.50 -25.32
CA ILE A 425 -16.62 19.03 -26.36
C ILE A 425 -17.52 17.94 -25.79
N ILE A 426 -16.99 16.99 -25.01
CA ILE A 426 -17.76 15.93 -24.35
C ILE A 426 -18.76 16.56 -23.35
N ALA A 427 -18.33 17.47 -22.50
CA ALA A 427 -19.18 18.15 -21.54
C ALA A 427 -20.29 18.96 -22.23
N TYR A 428 -20.00 19.61 -23.35
CA TYR A 428 -21.02 20.28 -24.17
C TYR A 428 -22.01 19.28 -24.81
N ALA A 429 -21.53 18.14 -25.29
CA ALA A 429 -22.39 17.11 -25.85
C ALA A 429 -23.32 16.50 -24.79
N GLU A 430 -22.83 16.22 -23.60
CA GLU A 430 -23.63 15.74 -22.46
C GLU A 430 -24.69 16.77 -22.02
N ALA A 431 -24.32 18.04 -21.92
CA ALA A 431 -25.28 19.10 -21.61
C ALA A 431 -26.39 19.23 -22.67
N ILE A 432 -26.06 19.09 -23.95
CA ILE A 432 -27.05 19.08 -25.06
C ILE A 432 -27.97 17.86 -24.94
N ILE A 433 -27.43 16.70 -24.61
CA ILE A 433 -28.22 15.46 -24.41
C ILE A 433 -29.18 15.62 -23.22
N ASP A 434 -28.75 16.22 -22.13
CA ASP A 434 -29.58 16.45 -20.93
C ASP A 434 -30.69 17.48 -21.22
N ILE A 435 -30.40 18.53 -21.96
CA ILE A 435 -31.41 19.50 -22.43
C ILE A 435 -32.41 18.78 -23.34
N ALA A 436 -31.96 17.94 -24.27
CA ALA A 436 -32.83 17.18 -25.17
C ALA A 436 -33.72 16.17 -24.40
N ARG A 437 -33.21 15.55 -23.34
CA ARG A 437 -33.98 14.68 -22.44
C ARG A 437 -34.97 15.46 -21.57
N GLY A 438 -34.58 16.61 -21.08
CA GLY A 438 -35.44 17.50 -20.28
C GLY A 438 -36.60 18.11 -21.07
N THR A 439 -36.43 18.36 -22.37
CA THR A 439 -37.50 18.81 -23.26
C THR A 439 -38.48 17.71 -23.65
N ARG A 440 -38.09 16.43 -23.57
CA ARG A 440 -39.03 15.30 -23.75
C ARG A 440 -39.93 15.08 -22.51
N SER A 441 -39.46 15.41 -21.30
CA SER A 441 -40.26 15.28 -20.07
C SER A 441 -41.35 16.37 -19.92
N ARG A 442 -41.31 17.45 -20.70
CA ARG A 442 -42.33 18.56 -20.66
C ARG A 442 -43.36 18.53 -21.78
N LYS A 443 -43.40 17.47 -22.61
CA LYS A 443 -44.41 17.30 -23.67
C LYS A 443 -45.34 16.14 -23.43
N GLY A 444 -45.52 15.70 -22.20
CA GLY A 444 -46.42 14.62 -21.80
C GLY A 444 -47.20 14.96 -20.54
N ASP A 445 -47.84 16.11 -20.47
CA ASP A 445 -49.00 16.44 -19.60
C ASP A 445 -50.00 17.30 -20.40
#